data_5e1765551e4cf749b0a6c2168e4fa0b6
#
_entry.id   5e1765551e4cf749b0a6c2168e4fa0b6
#
_cell.length_a   1.000
_cell.length_b   1.000
_cell.length_c   1.000
_cell.angle_alpha   90.00
_cell.angle_beta   90.00
_cell.angle_gamma   90.00
#
_symmetry.space_group_name_H-M   'P 1'
#
loop_
_entity.id
_entity.type
_entity.pdbx_description
1 polymer ?
#
loop_
_entity_poly.entity_id
_entity_poly.type
_entity_poly.pdbx_seq_one_letter_code
_entity_poly.pdbx_strand_id
1 'polypeptide(L)'
;MKILRLFTFFIGLFAFVSCLAAQSPKFLDQTTTEAVVNGKKVSITYGRPSINGPALAGHDLFSLAKIGFVWRFGRNEATFIESEGKLEVNGKELPAGKYTLWARRLSEDKWVISFHPKTDENGKPLWGDAPGGAAKVQDGFIADIPLTAGTTSDSAEFLDIKLSADKGNAKITIHFGKVIQTGTFGIK
;
A
#
# COMPACT_ATOMS: atom_id res chain seq x y z
N MET A 1 -65.19 51.37 -14.81
CA MET A 1 -63.98 50.93 -15.54
C MET A 1 -63.07 50.22 -14.55
N LYS A 2 -63.01 48.88 -14.58
CA LYS A 2 -62.18 48.05 -13.68
C LYS A 2 -60.95 47.60 -14.45
N ILE A 3 -59.78 48.04 -14.00
CA ILE A 3 -58.51 47.67 -14.59
C ILE A 3 -58.03 46.37 -13.92
N LEU A 4 -57.99 45.28 -14.71
CA LEU A 4 -57.50 43.97 -14.26
C LEU A 4 -55.95 43.93 -14.45
N ARG A 5 -55.22 43.88 -13.33
CA ARG A 5 -53.76 43.70 -13.37
C ARG A 5 -53.41 42.18 -13.43
N LEU A 6 -52.84 41.81 -14.55
CA LEU A 6 -52.32 40.44 -14.80
C LEU A 6 -50.94 40.34 -14.15
N PHE A 7 -50.83 39.51 -13.11
CA PHE A 7 -49.53 39.15 -12.48
C PHE A 7 -48.95 37.94 -13.22
N THR A 8 -47.93 38.15 -14.02
CA THR A 8 -47.19 37.08 -14.66
C THR A 8 -46.14 36.50 -13.71
N PHE A 9 -46.36 35.27 -13.26
CA PHE A 9 -45.43 34.52 -12.42
C PHE A 9 -44.35 33.90 -13.31
N PHE A 10 -43.10 34.37 -13.21
CA PHE A 10 -41.95 33.77 -13.85
C PHE A 10 -41.43 32.64 -12.93
N ILE A 11 -41.68 31.39 -13.28
CA ILE A 11 -41.07 30.21 -12.61
C ILE A 11 -39.71 30.02 -13.29
N GLY A 12 -38.67 30.48 -12.59
CA GLY A 12 -37.27 30.18 -12.96
C GLY A 12 -36.93 28.73 -12.65
N LEU A 13 -36.79 27.90 -13.70
CA LEU A 13 -36.30 26.53 -13.59
C LEU A 13 -34.78 26.58 -13.35
N PHE A 14 -34.36 26.48 -12.08
CA PHE A 14 -32.97 26.27 -11.72
C PHE A 14 -32.58 24.82 -12.03
N ALA A 15 -31.92 24.61 -13.18
CA ALA A 15 -31.31 23.34 -13.50
C ALA A 15 -30.06 23.17 -12.59
N PHE A 16 -30.18 22.35 -11.56
CA PHE A 16 -29.04 21.87 -10.80
C PHE A 16 -28.24 20.90 -11.71
N VAL A 17 -27.17 21.40 -12.31
CA VAL A 17 -26.17 20.56 -12.94
C VAL A 17 -25.34 19.93 -11.81
N SER A 18 -25.74 18.74 -11.39
CA SER A 18 -24.92 17.90 -10.50
C SER A 18 -23.69 17.47 -11.31
N CYS A 19 -22.58 18.17 -11.10
CA CYS A 19 -21.27 17.70 -11.56
C CYS A 19 -20.93 16.44 -10.78
N LEU A 20 -21.30 15.26 -11.32
CA LEU A 20 -20.71 14.00 -10.88
C LEU A 20 -19.23 14.08 -11.24
N ALA A 21 -18.39 14.42 -10.25
CA ALA A 21 -16.97 14.19 -10.35
C ALA A 21 -16.80 12.69 -10.55
N ALA A 22 -16.47 12.27 -11.76
CA ALA A 22 -16.09 10.91 -12.06
C ALA A 22 -14.85 10.61 -11.20
N GLN A 23 -15.04 9.88 -10.10
CA GLN A 23 -13.95 9.35 -9.31
C GLN A 23 -13.19 8.40 -10.23
N SER A 24 -11.96 8.75 -10.53
CA SER A 24 -11.06 7.91 -11.30
C SER A 24 -11.01 6.51 -10.67
N PRO A 25 -11.10 5.43 -11.46
CA PRO A 25 -11.12 4.06 -10.93
C PRO A 25 -9.78 3.58 -10.37
N LYS A 26 -9.08 4.44 -9.65
CA LYS A 26 -7.67 4.34 -9.26
C LYS A 26 -7.39 3.29 -8.17
N PHE A 27 -8.41 2.73 -7.52
CA PHE A 27 -8.24 1.86 -6.34
C PHE A 27 -9.00 0.52 -6.41
N LEU A 28 -9.54 0.12 -7.56
CA LEU A 28 -10.38 -1.07 -7.68
C LEU A 28 -9.67 -2.42 -7.41
N ASP A 29 -8.32 -2.44 -7.38
CA ASP A 29 -7.52 -3.66 -7.20
C ASP A 29 -6.71 -3.67 -5.89
N GLN A 30 -6.95 -2.74 -4.96
CA GLN A 30 -6.25 -2.74 -3.68
C GLN A 30 -7.05 -3.45 -2.59
N THR A 31 -6.35 -4.12 -1.69
CA THR A 31 -6.89 -4.70 -0.46
C THR A 31 -6.16 -4.14 0.76
N THR A 32 -6.80 -4.23 1.92
CA THR A 32 -6.23 -3.76 3.19
C THR A 32 -6.24 -4.88 4.21
N THR A 33 -5.12 -5.06 4.91
CA THR A 33 -5.01 -5.88 6.12
C THR A 33 -4.77 -4.99 7.31
N GLU A 34 -5.32 -5.35 8.48
CA GLU A 34 -5.28 -4.54 9.68
C GLU A 34 -4.99 -5.38 10.91
N ALA A 35 -4.38 -4.76 11.91
CA ALA A 35 -4.23 -5.30 13.25
C ALA A 35 -4.35 -4.19 14.30
N VAL A 36 -4.71 -4.57 15.52
CA VAL A 36 -4.62 -3.69 16.70
C VAL A 36 -3.51 -4.23 17.58
N VAL A 37 -2.50 -3.43 17.83
CA VAL A 37 -1.32 -3.76 18.65
C VAL A 37 -1.18 -2.70 19.72
N ASN A 38 -1.13 -3.11 20.99
CA ASN A 38 -1.06 -2.21 22.13
C ASN A 38 -2.14 -1.11 22.12
N GLY A 39 -3.37 -1.45 21.64
CA GLY A 39 -4.49 -0.52 21.52
C GLY A 39 -4.39 0.48 20.36
N LYS A 40 -3.39 0.36 19.48
CA LYS A 40 -3.20 1.20 18.30
C LYS A 40 -3.49 0.41 17.03
N LYS A 41 -4.25 0.99 16.13
CA LYS A 41 -4.52 0.39 14.81
C LYS A 41 -3.33 0.60 13.89
N VAL A 42 -3.02 -0.45 13.14
CA VAL A 42 -2.08 -0.42 12.01
C VAL A 42 -2.72 -1.12 10.83
N SER A 43 -2.53 -0.57 9.64
CA SER A 43 -3.06 -1.14 8.40
C SER A 43 -2.04 -1.10 7.28
N ILE A 44 -2.10 -2.07 6.36
CA ILE A 44 -1.34 -2.08 5.11
C ILE A 44 -2.33 -2.20 3.96
N THR A 45 -2.26 -1.26 3.02
CA THR A 45 -3.04 -1.27 1.78
C THR A 45 -2.12 -1.56 0.60
N TYR A 46 -2.47 -2.54 -0.23
CA TYR A 46 -1.62 -3.04 -1.31
C TYR A 46 -2.42 -3.59 -2.48
N GLY A 47 -1.85 -3.54 -3.68
CA GLY A 47 -2.37 -4.25 -4.84
C GLY A 47 -1.90 -5.70 -4.87
N ARG A 48 -2.70 -6.61 -5.40
CA ARG A 48 -2.43 -8.06 -5.42
C ARG A 48 -1.98 -8.52 -6.82
N PRO A 49 -0.67 -8.60 -7.12
CA PRO A 49 -0.20 -9.28 -8.33
C PRO A 49 -0.49 -10.78 -8.27
N SER A 50 -0.73 -11.40 -9.43
CA SER A 50 -0.87 -12.85 -9.59
C SER A 50 0.43 -13.44 -10.13
N ILE A 51 0.84 -14.62 -9.62
CA ILE A 51 1.96 -15.40 -10.21
C ILE A 51 1.65 -15.84 -11.64
N ASN A 52 0.37 -16.00 -11.99
CA ASN A 52 -0.07 -16.38 -13.32
C ASN A 52 -0.11 -15.22 -14.32
N GLY A 53 0.21 -13.99 -13.84
CA GLY A 53 0.33 -12.83 -14.72
C GLY A 53 1.52 -12.95 -15.69
N PRO A 54 1.47 -12.27 -16.85
CA PRO A 54 2.50 -12.40 -17.90
C PRO A 54 3.91 -12.03 -17.45
N ALA A 55 4.04 -11.18 -16.42
CA ALA A 55 5.35 -10.77 -15.90
C ALA A 55 6.02 -11.84 -15.02
N LEU A 56 5.26 -12.75 -14.40
CA LEU A 56 5.75 -13.72 -13.43
C LEU A 56 5.70 -15.17 -13.95
N ALA A 57 4.85 -15.45 -14.94
CA ALA A 57 4.77 -16.74 -15.65
C ALA A 57 4.74 -17.98 -14.72
N GLY A 58 3.99 -17.90 -13.62
CA GLY A 58 3.87 -18.98 -12.63
C GLY A 58 4.89 -18.94 -11.48
N HIS A 59 5.81 -17.97 -11.48
CA HIS A 59 6.81 -17.80 -10.43
C HIS A 59 6.44 -16.64 -9.50
N ASP A 60 6.88 -16.70 -8.25
CA ASP A 60 6.81 -15.57 -7.34
C ASP A 60 7.99 -14.60 -7.55
N LEU A 61 7.77 -13.34 -7.18
CA LEU A 61 8.79 -12.32 -7.39
C LEU A 61 10.00 -12.49 -6.46
N PHE A 62 9.82 -13.07 -5.26
CA PHE A 62 10.92 -13.28 -4.33
C PHE A 62 11.97 -14.25 -4.87
N SER A 63 11.52 -15.23 -5.65
CA SER A 63 12.41 -16.19 -6.32
C SER A 63 13.10 -15.60 -7.57
N LEU A 64 12.40 -14.77 -8.35
CA LEU A 64 12.89 -14.26 -9.63
C LEU A 64 13.80 -13.02 -9.50
N ALA A 65 13.60 -12.19 -8.48
CA ALA A 65 14.27 -10.91 -8.37
C ALA A 65 15.78 -11.07 -8.17
N LYS A 66 16.56 -10.21 -8.81
CA LYS A 66 18.04 -10.16 -8.64
C LYS A 66 18.42 -9.38 -7.38
N ILE A 67 19.64 -9.57 -6.87
CA ILE A 67 20.20 -8.74 -5.79
C ILE A 67 20.17 -7.27 -6.23
N GLY A 68 19.79 -6.37 -5.31
CA GLY A 68 19.59 -4.94 -5.57
C GLY A 68 18.20 -4.59 -6.12
N PHE A 69 17.33 -5.57 -6.32
CA PHE A 69 15.97 -5.30 -6.78
C PHE A 69 15.16 -4.55 -5.73
N VAL A 70 14.43 -3.53 -6.19
CA VAL A 70 13.50 -2.71 -5.39
C VAL A 70 12.12 -2.82 -6.00
N TRP A 71 11.15 -3.25 -5.20
CA TRP A 71 9.78 -3.46 -5.64
C TRP A 71 8.80 -2.65 -4.78
N ARG A 72 7.85 -1.97 -5.42
CA ARG A 72 6.76 -1.22 -4.73
C ARG A 72 5.83 -2.10 -3.86
N PHE A 73 6.20 -3.36 -3.69
CA PHE A 73 5.54 -4.34 -2.83
C PHE A 73 4.04 -4.53 -3.12
N GLY A 74 3.66 -4.44 -4.41
CA GLY A 74 2.28 -4.59 -4.84
C GLY A 74 2.12 -4.44 -6.35
N ARG A 75 0.87 -4.41 -6.80
CA ARG A 75 0.46 -4.18 -8.19
C ARG A 75 -0.10 -2.78 -8.34
N ASN A 76 0.14 -2.13 -9.48
CA ASN A 76 -0.33 -0.81 -9.88
C ASN A 76 0.20 0.31 -8.97
N GLU A 77 -0.46 0.58 -7.85
CA GLU A 77 -0.05 1.59 -6.87
C GLU A 77 0.99 1.06 -5.88
N ALA A 78 1.72 1.95 -5.24
CA ALA A 78 2.63 1.58 -4.16
C ALA A 78 1.84 1.07 -2.95
N THR A 79 2.38 0.07 -2.29
CA THR A 79 1.90 -0.38 -0.99
C THR A 79 2.20 0.66 0.07
N PHE A 80 1.28 0.90 0.98
CA PHE A 80 1.51 1.79 2.10
C PHE A 80 1.02 1.21 3.42
N ILE A 81 1.68 1.63 4.50
CA ILE A 81 1.30 1.38 5.87
C ILE A 81 0.80 2.67 6.51
N GLU A 82 -0.24 2.57 7.33
CA GLU A 82 -0.73 3.64 8.18
C GLU A 82 -0.81 3.16 9.62
N SER A 83 -0.28 3.92 10.58
CA SER A 83 -0.26 3.57 12.00
C SER A 83 -0.72 4.72 12.87
N GLU A 84 -1.59 4.43 13.84
CA GLU A 84 -2.03 5.37 14.87
C GLU A 84 -0.97 5.56 15.97
N GLY A 85 -0.07 4.61 16.14
CA GLY A 85 1.03 4.65 17.10
C GLY A 85 2.38 4.89 16.43
N LYS A 86 3.38 5.29 17.23
CA LYS A 86 4.77 5.31 16.78
C LYS A 86 5.19 3.90 16.39
N LEU A 87 5.96 3.79 15.31
CA LEU A 87 6.52 2.53 14.85
C LEU A 87 7.95 2.38 15.37
N GLU A 88 8.29 1.17 15.86
CA GLU A 88 9.66 0.80 16.18
C GLU A 88 10.12 -0.27 15.19
N VAL A 89 10.98 0.10 14.27
CA VAL A 89 11.40 -0.74 13.14
C VAL A 89 12.90 -0.97 13.23
N ASN A 90 13.30 -2.17 13.64
CA ASN A 90 14.72 -2.56 13.76
C ASN A 90 15.58 -1.52 14.51
N GLY A 91 15.08 -1.10 15.68
CA GLY A 91 15.74 -0.12 16.56
C GLY A 91 15.60 1.35 16.13
N LYS A 92 14.86 1.65 15.07
CA LYS A 92 14.53 3.02 14.68
C LYS A 92 13.09 3.35 15.04
N GLU A 93 12.86 4.52 15.63
CA GLU A 93 11.52 5.04 15.89
C GLU A 93 11.06 5.91 14.70
N LEU A 94 9.84 5.63 14.22
CA LEU A 94 9.16 6.44 13.22
C LEU A 94 7.88 7.04 13.85
N PRO A 95 7.55 8.29 13.59
CA PRO A 95 6.28 8.87 14.02
C PRO A 95 5.07 8.07 13.57
N ALA A 96 3.95 8.19 14.29
CA ALA A 96 2.66 7.75 13.80
C ALA A 96 2.34 8.44 12.47
N GLY A 97 1.73 7.72 11.54
CA GLY A 97 1.39 8.27 10.23
C GLY A 97 1.48 7.26 9.10
N LYS A 98 1.65 7.77 7.89
CA LYS A 98 1.59 7.01 6.65
C LYS A 98 2.92 7.00 5.92
N TYR A 99 3.37 5.80 5.51
CA TYR A 99 4.61 5.55 4.80
C TYR A 99 4.35 4.63 3.61
N THR A 100 5.14 4.75 2.55
CA THR A 100 5.15 3.73 1.51
C THR A 100 6.07 2.59 1.90
N LEU A 101 5.70 1.36 1.51
CA LEU A 101 6.45 0.15 1.75
C LEU A 101 7.05 -0.38 0.46
N TRP A 102 8.30 -0.81 0.54
CA TRP A 102 9.07 -1.32 -0.57
C TRP A 102 9.77 -2.61 -0.19
N ALA A 103 9.61 -3.66 -1.00
CA ALA A 103 10.39 -4.88 -0.79
C ALA A 103 11.73 -4.76 -1.52
N ARG A 104 12.84 -5.03 -0.81
CA ARG A 104 14.19 -4.95 -1.36
C ARG A 104 14.96 -6.23 -1.13
N ARG A 105 15.67 -6.70 -2.17
CA ARG A 105 16.59 -7.82 -2.06
C ARG A 105 18.01 -7.31 -1.85
N LEU A 106 18.55 -7.48 -0.65
CA LEU A 106 19.86 -6.96 -0.27
C LEU A 106 21.00 -7.95 -0.54
N SER A 107 20.70 -9.27 -0.44
CA SER A 107 21.63 -10.36 -0.76
C SER A 107 20.84 -11.59 -1.22
N GLU A 108 21.49 -12.71 -1.45
CA GLU A 108 20.83 -13.95 -1.87
C GLU A 108 19.71 -14.35 -0.91
N ASP A 109 19.97 -14.29 0.40
CA ASP A 109 19.07 -14.75 1.45
C ASP A 109 18.41 -13.60 2.23
N LYS A 110 18.67 -12.34 1.84
CA LYS A 110 18.22 -11.20 2.65
C LYS A 110 17.24 -10.32 1.90
N TRP A 111 15.99 -10.41 2.30
CA TRP A 111 14.95 -9.49 1.94
C TRP A 111 14.56 -8.58 3.12
N VAL A 112 14.12 -7.38 2.81
CA VAL A 112 13.60 -6.43 3.79
C VAL A 112 12.35 -5.75 3.25
N ILE A 113 11.46 -5.32 4.14
CA ILE A 113 10.43 -4.32 3.83
C ILE A 113 10.91 -2.98 4.33
N SER A 114 11.09 -2.05 3.41
CA SER A 114 11.66 -0.74 3.66
C SER A 114 10.58 0.33 3.71
N PHE A 115 10.67 1.19 4.69
CA PHE A 115 9.82 2.37 4.83
C PHE A 115 10.41 3.53 4.08
N HIS A 116 9.57 4.23 3.33
CA HIS A 116 9.93 5.48 2.69
C HIS A 116 8.92 6.57 3.05
N PRO A 117 9.34 7.84 3.22
CA PRO A 117 8.41 8.93 3.43
C PRO A 117 7.34 8.98 2.33
N LYS A 118 6.15 9.42 2.71
CA LYS A 118 4.99 9.49 1.82
C LYS A 118 5.23 10.36 0.57
N THR A 119 6.06 11.39 0.71
CA THR A 119 6.37 12.35 -0.35
C THR A 119 7.88 12.51 -0.48
N ASP A 120 8.34 12.95 -1.65
CA ASP A 120 9.71 13.43 -1.84
C ASP A 120 9.94 14.78 -1.10
N GLU A 121 11.15 15.29 -1.18
CA GLU A 121 11.54 16.58 -0.58
C GLU A 121 10.74 17.78 -1.10
N ASN A 122 10.12 17.65 -2.29
CA ASN A 122 9.28 18.68 -2.90
C ASN A 122 7.79 18.45 -2.59
N GLY A 123 7.45 17.51 -1.69
CA GLY A 123 6.07 17.18 -1.34
C GLY A 123 5.33 16.37 -2.40
N LYS A 124 6.02 15.84 -3.43
CA LYS A 124 5.43 15.03 -4.48
C LYS A 124 5.21 13.60 -3.99
N PRO A 125 4.02 13.01 -4.19
CA PRO A 125 3.78 11.61 -3.83
C PRO A 125 4.75 10.67 -4.55
N LEU A 126 5.42 9.80 -3.78
CA LEU A 126 6.37 8.82 -4.32
C LEU A 126 5.72 7.64 -5.03
N TRP A 127 4.42 7.47 -4.86
CA TRP A 127 3.61 6.49 -5.57
C TRP A 127 2.95 7.03 -6.84
N GLY A 128 3.55 8.01 -7.50
CA GLY A 128 2.99 8.70 -8.66
C GLY A 128 2.27 7.83 -9.68
N ASP A 129 1.57 8.48 -10.59
CA ASP A 129 0.57 7.96 -11.53
C ASP A 129 1.09 7.00 -12.62
N ALA A 130 2.35 6.61 -12.58
CA ALA A 130 2.94 5.85 -13.68
C ALA A 130 3.00 4.35 -13.41
N PRO A 131 2.47 3.51 -14.31
CA PRO A 131 2.90 2.13 -14.42
C PRO A 131 4.43 2.12 -14.55
N GLY A 132 5.14 1.46 -13.64
CA GLY A 132 6.60 1.46 -13.60
C GLY A 132 7.24 2.50 -12.67
N GLY A 133 6.48 3.31 -11.93
CA GLY A 133 7.01 4.24 -10.90
C GLY A 133 7.88 3.60 -9.82
N ALA A 134 7.81 2.28 -9.67
CA ALA A 134 8.68 1.49 -8.80
C ALA A 134 10.18 1.65 -9.10
N ALA A 135 10.54 1.90 -10.35
CA ALA A 135 11.94 2.02 -10.76
C ALA A 135 12.60 3.34 -10.35
N LYS A 136 11.86 4.28 -9.78
CA LYS A 136 12.39 5.61 -9.44
C LYS A 136 12.84 5.75 -7.98
N VAL A 137 12.38 4.87 -7.08
CA VAL A 137 12.79 4.89 -5.67
C VAL A 137 13.90 3.85 -5.48
N GLN A 138 15.13 4.29 -5.36
CA GLN A 138 16.31 3.44 -5.15
C GLN A 138 16.99 3.74 -3.81
N ASP A 139 16.70 4.85 -3.19
CA ASP A 139 17.29 5.37 -1.95
C ASP A 139 16.23 6.08 -1.09
N GLY A 140 16.64 6.80 -0.07
CA GLY A 140 15.73 7.53 0.83
C GLY A 140 14.94 6.64 1.80
N PHE A 141 15.29 5.37 1.93
CA PHE A 141 14.66 4.46 2.89
C PHE A 141 15.09 4.79 4.33
N ILE A 142 14.10 4.96 5.20
CA ILE A 142 14.31 5.43 6.56
C ILE A 142 14.40 4.32 7.60
N ALA A 143 13.79 3.15 7.35
CA ALA A 143 13.84 1.98 8.21
C ALA A 143 13.54 0.70 7.43
N ASP A 144 14.02 -0.45 7.91
CA ASP A 144 13.88 -1.75 7.29
C ASP A 144 13.35 -2.80 8.28
N ILE A 145 12.29 -3.51 7.93
CA ILE A 145 11.88 -4.75 8.60
C ILE A 145 12.65 -5.90 7.94
N PRO A 146 13.58 -6.56 8.62
CA PRO A 146 14.20 -7.79 8.11
C PRO A 146 13.15 -8.88 7.94
N LEU A 147 13.23 -9.62 6.84
CA LEU A 147 12.36 -10.74 6.56
C LEU A 147 13.07 -12.07 6.79
N THR A 148 12.32 -13.02 7.33
CA THR A 148 12.71 -14.42 7.43
C THR A 148 11.92 -15.21 6.40
N ALA A 149 12.63 -15.90 5.52
CA ALA A 149 12.04 -16.73 4.47
C ALA A 149 11.62 -18.09 5.00
N GLY A 150 10.52 -18.60 4.49
CA GLY A 150 10.04 -19.96 4.64
C GLY A 150 9.33 -20.42 3.37
N THR A 151 9.00 -21.69 3.33
CA THR A 151 8.24 -22.29 2.24
C THR A 151 7.02 -23.03 2.77
N THR A 152 6.02 -23.22 1.92
CA THR A 152 4.82 -24.01 2.22
C THR A 152 4.47 -24.91 1.04
N SER A 153 3.72 -26.00 1.32
CA SER A 153 3.13 -26.84 0.27
C SER A 153 2.04 -26.09 -0.52
N ASP A 154 1.35 -25.16 0.16
CA ASP A 154 0.26 -24.40 -0.44
C ASP A 154 0.81 -23.26 -1.28
N SER A 155 0.21 -23.03 -2.44
CA SER A 155 0.62 -21.96 -3.34
C SER A 155 -0.43 -20.85 -3.35
N ALA A 156 -0.03 -19.63 -2.97
CA ALA A 156 -0.87 -18.45 -3.11
C ALA A 156 -0.72 -17.88 -4.52
N GLU A 157 -1.79 -17.93 -5.30
CA GLU A 157 -1.79 -17.34 -6.64
C GLU A 157 -1.57 -15.83 -6.58
N PHE A 158 -2.23 -15.16 -5.65
CA PHE A 158 -2.12 -13.71 -5.47
C PHE A 158 -1.25 -13.39 -4.26
N LEU A 159 -0.50 -12.27 -4.35
CA LEU A 159 0.17 -11.72 -3.18
C LEU A 159 -0.83 -11.58 -2.02
N ASP A 160 -0.53 -12.19 -0.89
CA ASP A 160 -1.31 -12.09 0.34
C ASP A 160 -0.42 -11.55 1.47
N ILE A 161 -0.82 -10.41 2.02
CA ILE A 161 -0.14 -9.76 3.15
C ILE A 161 -1.09 -9.78 4.34
N LYS A 162 -0.64 -10.33 5.46
CA LYS A 162 -1.40 -10.36 6.71
C LYS A 162 -0.65 -9.62 7.81
N LEU A 163 -1.38 -8.81 8.55
CA LEU A 163 -0.95 -8.25 9.82
C LEU A 163 -1.60 -9.01 10.97
N SER A 164 -0.84 -9.22 12.03
CA SER A 164 -1.33 -9.77 13.28
C SER A 164 -0.57 -9.19 14.46
N ALA A 165 -1.17 -9.20 15.65
CA ALA A 165 -0.44 -8.93 16.88
C ALA A 165 0.33 -10.19 17.33
N ASP A 166 1.59 -10.04 17.68
CA ASP A 166 2.46 -11.10 18.22
C ASP A 166 3.33 -10.56 19.37
N LYS A 167 3.03 -10.99 20.58
CA LYS A 167 3.79 -10.62 21.80
C LYS A 167 4.04 -9.12 21.95
N GLY A 168 3.00 -8.30 21.69
CA GLY A 168 3.07 -6.85 21.79
C GLY A 168 3.71 -6.14 20.58
N ASN A 169 4.07 -6.89 19.54
CA ASN A 169 4.53 -6.35 18.26
C ASN A 169 3.52 -6.61 17.16
N ALA A 170 3.64 -5.89 16.05
CA ALA A 170 3.00 -6.25 14.80
C ALA A 170 3.86 -7.28 14.06
N LYS A 171 3.23 -8.35 13.58
CA LYS A 171 3.84 -9.34 12.69
C LYS A 171 3.24 -9.19 11.30
N ILE A 172 4.10 -9.01 10.31
CA ILE A 172 3.75 -9.10 8.90
C ILE A 172 4.07 -10.51 8.39
N THR A 173 3.10 -11.11 7.72
CA THR A 173 3.26 -12.38 7.00
C THR A 173 2.90 -12.15 5.55
N ILE A 174 3.80 -12.52 4.65
CA ILE A 174 3.67 -12.35 3.22
C ILE A 174 3.66 -13.74 2.59
N HIS A 175 2.62 -14.06 1.84
CA HIS A 175 2.52 -15.33 1.11
C HIS A 175 2.36 -15.04 -0.39
N PHE A 176 3.28 -15.54 -1.21
CA PHE A 176 3.24 -15.35 -2.65
C PHE A 176 3.91 -16.55 -3.35
N GLY A 177 3.17 -17.24 -4.20
CA GLY A 177 3.57 -18.55 -4.66
C GLY A 177 3.67 -19.53 -3.49
N LYS A 178 4.79 -20.26 -3.40
CA LYS A 178 5.13 -21.13 -2.27
C LYS A 178 6.04 -20.48 -1.25
N VAL A 179 6.36 -19.19 -1.42
CA VAL A 179 7.25 -18.46 -0.53
C VAL A 179 6.42 -17.78 0.55
N ILE A 180 6.85 -17.95 1.80
CA ILE A 180 6.37 -17.20 2.96
C ILE A 180 7.52 -16.34 3.45
N GLN A 181 7.25 -15.06 3.68
CA GLN A 181 8.18 -14.14 4.34
C GLN A 181 7.53 -13.58 5.60
N THR A 182 8.27 -13.50 6.69
CA THR A 182 7.76 -12.95 7.94
C THR A 182 8.70 -11.91 8.50
N GLY A 183 8.15 -10.86 9.09
CA GLY A 183 8.90 -9.83 9.81
C GLY A 183 8.08 -9.27 10.96
N THR A 184 8.74 -8.57 11.88
CA THR A 184 8.09 -7.97 13.06
C THR A 184 8.56 -6.53 13.25
N PHE A 185 7.67 -5.70 13.81
CA PHE A 185 7.98 -4.33 14.20
C PHE A 185 7.10 -3.90 15.39
N GLY A 186 7.61 -3.00 16.21
CA GLY A 186 6.91 -2.51 17.39
C GLY A 186 5.91 -1.41 17.05
N ILE A 187 4.85 -1.29 17.88
CA ILE A 187 3.90 -0.17 17.89
C ILE A 187 3.77 0.33 19.33
N LYS A 188 4.01 1.64 19.54
CA LYS A 188 3.96 2.32 20.83
C LYS A 188 2.89 3.41 20.86
#